data_cc11e1713cd393db16462282fee50e0a
#
_entry.id   cc11e1713cd393db16462282fee50e0a
#
_cell.length_a   1.000
_cell.length_b   1.000
_cell.length_c   1.000
_cell.angle_alpha   90.00
_cell.angle_beta   90.00
_cell.angle_gamma   90.00
#
_symmetry.space_group_name_H-M   'P 1'
#
loop_
_entity.id
_entity.type
_entity.pdbx_description
1 polymer ?
#
loop_
_entity_poly.entity_id
_entity_poly.type
_entity_poly.pdbx_seq_one_letter_code
_entity_poly.pdbx_strand_id
1 'polypeptide(L)'
;MTSGLRLDWAAASDPGQVRANNQDAAVAEEQLFAVADGMGGHAAGEVASRIAVESMRANIGEGTLVDAVHLANQAVWDRAADDPSLRGMGTTLSAVALVDDPDGATRVHVVNVGDSRVYLLRDSELEQITEDHSLVAELEREGRLTPEEARVHPQRNIVTRVLGNSPEVDVDEFPIDPFRGDRFLLCSDGLFNEIADDEIAAVLRAEHEPQRAVDELVRRANAAGGRDNITVVVVDVIDDGDKARRASAALAGSAVATSTAQPFTTAEPADPPKGRGAPRHLADEPRRRRVTWRSLLFSLALLVVVGAIVGSVWWFARGTFYVGFDHDRVAIFRGRPGGVLWLDPTVEERTDIRRADVEPARLEDLKAGKAEPSLGAARAYVHNVTTTTTTTTTTTTSTSTTVIPPSTSTP
;
A
#
# COMPACT_ATOMS: atom_id res chain seq x y z
N MET A 1 25.37 28.73 14.54
CA MET A 1 24.54 29.95 14.60
C MET A 1 23.43 29.71 13.61
N THR A 2 22.26 29.34 14.10
CA THR A 2 21.09 29.15 13.28
C THR A 2 20.85 30.40 12.45
N SER A 3 20.90 30.26 11.13
CA SER A 3 20.49 31.31 10.21
C SER A 3 19.09 31.74 10.63
N GLY A 4 18.74 33.03 10.55
CA GLY A 4 17.49 33.62 11.05
C GLY A 4 16.20 33.09 10.44
N LEU A 5 16.17 31.80 10.06
CA LEU A 5 14.97 31.05 9.68
C LEU A 5 14.14 30.78 10.94
N ARG A 6 12.87 31.14 10.88
CA ARG A 6 11.87 30.85 11.90
C ARG A 6 10.76 30.05 11.30
N LEU A 7 10.37 28.99 11.98
CA LEU A 7 9.28 28.11 11.61
C LEU A 7 8.13 28.25 12.62
N ASP A 8 6.92 28.04 12.16
CA ASP A 8 5.74 27.80 12.98
C ASP A 8 5.10 26.51 12.51
N TRP A 9 4.58 25.68 13.41
CA TRP A 9 4.14 24.36 13.03
C TRP A 9 3.02 23.82 13.93
N ALA A 10 2.31 22.81 13.41
CA ALA A 10 1.39 22.00 14.16
C ALA A 10 1.36 20.57 13.59
N ALA A 11 0.94 19.63 14.44
CA ALA A 11 0.75 18.23 14.06
C ALA A 11 -0.55 17.70 14.66
N ALA A 12 -1.19 16.80 13.96
CA ALA A 12 -2.31 16.00 14.45
C ALA A 12 -2.23 14.58 13.89
N SER A 13 -2.64 13.62 14.70
CA SER A 13 -2.73 12.21 14.31
C SER A 13 -4.01 11.62 14.90
N ASP A 14 -4.82 10.97 14.05
CA ASP A 14 -6.13 10.43 14.38
C ASP A 14 -6.25 8.99 13.86
N PRO A 15 -6.81 8.04 14.64
CA PRO A 15 -6.95 6.66 14.19
C PRO A 15 -7.92 6.48 13.00
N GLY A 16 -8.66 7.52 12.62
CA GLY A 16 -9.73 7.43 11.65
C GLY A 16 -11.02 6.84 12.24
N GLN A 17 -11.97 6.49 11.36
CA GLN A 17 -13.28 5.98 11.75
C GLN A 17 -13.39 4.46 11.71
N VAL A 18 -12.41 3.77 11.07
CA VAL A 18 -12.48 2.34 10.77
C VAL A 18 -11.41 1.55 11.51
N ARG A 19 -10.21 2.10 11.66
CA ARG A 19 -9.10 1.43 12.34
C ARG A 19 -9.32 1.44 13.87
N ALA A 20 -8.99 0.32 14.52
CA ALA A 20 -9.06 0.22 15.98
C ALA A 20 -7.86 0.87 16.67
N ASN A 21 -6.69 0.85 16.00
CA ASN A 21 -5.42 1.37 16.51
C ASN A 21 -4.86 2.38 15.54
N ASN A 22 -4.06 3.30 16.05
CA ASN A 22 -3.25 4.20 15.24
C ASN A 22 -1.84 3.63 15.11
N GLN A 23 -1.44 3.29 13.89
CA GLN A 23 -0.11 2.76 13.56
C GLN A 23 0.82 3.85 12.98
N ASP A 24 0.30 5.06 12.79
CA ASP A 24 1.12 6.21 12.41
C ASP A 24 1.89 6.75 13.60
N ALA A 25 3.04 7.36 13.31
CA ALA A 25 3.80 8.17 14.25
C ALA A 25 4.27 9.47 13.59
N ALA A 26 4.42 10.52 14.37
CA ALA A 26 4.95 11.79 13.89
C ALA A 26 5.88 12.45 14.91
N VAL A 27 6.80 13.26 14.41
CA VAL A 27 7.57 14.24 15.20
C VAL A 27 7.41 15.61 14.53
N ALA A 28 7.25 16.64 15.37
CA ALA A 28 7.20 18.03 14.93
C ALA A 28 7.96 18.87 15.96
N GLU A 29 9.22 19.12 15.69
CA GLU A 29 10.16 19.85 16.56
C GLU A 29 10.92 20.87 15.71
N GLU A 30 11.59 21.83 16.36
CA GLU A 30 12.18 23.01 15.71
C GLU A 30 13.08 22.71 14.48
N GLN A 31 13.71 21.54 14.44
CA GLN A 31 14.64 21.16 13.37
C GLN A 31 14.21 19.93 12.57
N LEU A 32 13.20 19.18 13.04
CA LEU A 32 12.78 17.93 12.44
C LEU A 32 11.26 17.78 12.46
N PHE A 33 10.70 17.52 11.31
CA PHE A 33 9.30 17.17 11.09
C PHE A 33 9.26 15.86 10.34
N ALA A 34 8.53 14.85 10.84
CA ALA A 34 8.41 13.60 10.16
C ALA A 34 7.06 12.95 10.41
N VAL A 35 6.62 12.17 9.41
CA VAL A 35 5.46 11.29 9.45
C VAL A 35 5.92 9.90 9.04
N ALA A 36 5.48 8.89 9.77
CA ALA A 36 5.75 7.49 9.52
C ALA A 36 4.45 6.70 9.63
N ASP A 37 4.06 6.00 8.56
CA ASP A 37 2.89 5.14 8.50
C ASP A 37 3.35 3.69 8.69
N GLY A 38 2.91 3.09 9.78
CA GLY A 38 3.35 1.77 10.21
C GLY A 38 2.54 0.65 9.59
N MET A 39 3.24 -0.32 8.99
CA MET A 39 2.64 -1.50 8.40
C MET A 39 3.05 -2.78 9.13
N GLY A 40 2.12 -3.72 9.23
CA GLY A 40 2.36 -5.04 9.84
C GLY A 40 1.12 -5.58 10.55
N GLY A 41 1.18 -6.87 10.92
CA GLY A 41 0.09 -7.51 11.65
C GLY A 41 -0.03 -6.98 13.09
N HIS A 42 -1.27 -6.77 13.57
CA HIS A 42 -1.57 -6.33 14.94
C HIS A 42 -0.87 -5.00 15.33
N ALA A 43 -0.03 -4.99 16.36
CA ALA A 43 0.68 -3.80 16.85
C ALA A 43 2.09 -3.61 16.21
N ALA A 44 2.47 -4.42 15.23
CA ALA A 44 3.83 -4.39 14.68
C ALA A 44 4.11 -3.09 13.90
N GLY A 45 3.11 -2.56 13.16
CA GLY A 45 3.21 -1.28 12.47
C GLY A 45 3.43 -0.10 13.43
N GLU A 46 2.67 -0.03 14.53
CA GLU A 46 2.84 0.98 15.58
C GLU A 46 4.26 0.98 16.17
N VAL A 47 4.83 -0.22 16.36
CA VAL A 47 6.21 -0.36 16.85
C VAL A 47 7.21 0.15 15.82
N ALA A 48 7.01 -0.18 14.54
CA ALA A 48 7.91 0.22 13.46
C ALA A 48 7.92 1.75 13.26
N SER A 49 6.75 2.38 13.14
CA SER A 49 6.64 3.83 12.95
C SER A 49 7.22 4.61 14.11
N ARG A 50 6.94 4.18 15.36
CA ARG A 50 7.50 4.81 16.55
C ARG A 50 9.02 4.71 16.59
N ILE A 51 9.61 3.53 16.35
CA ILE A 51 11.07 3.35 16.33
C ILE A 51 11.70 4.25 15.26
N ALA A 52 11.10 4.31 14.06
CA ALA A 52 11.62 5.16 13.00
C ALA A 52 11.68 6.62 13.41
N VAL A 53 10.59 7.17 13.95
CA VAL A 53 10.49 8.56 14.39
C VAL A 53 11.44 8.84 15.58
N GLU A 54 11.52 7.95 16.57
CA GLU A 54 12.42 8.07 17.70
C GLU A 54 13.89 8.03 17.27
N SER A 55 14.25 7.16 16.32
CA SER A 55 15.59 7.09 15.75
C SER A 55 15.95 8.37 14.98
N MET A 56 15.05 8.89 14.14
CA MET A 56 15.23 10.16 13.45
C MET A 56 15.52 11.29 14.44
N ARG A 57 14.70 11.39 15.48
CA ARG A 57 14.85 12.40 16.54
C ARG A 57 16.18 12.30 17.28
N ALA A 58 16.66 11.08 17.54
CA ALA A 58 17.91 10.84 18.25
C ALA A 58 19.15 11.17 17.42
N ASN A 59 19.06 11.04 16.08
CA ASN A 59 20.21 11.13 15.18
C ASN A 59 20.22 12.40 14.31
N ILE A 60 19.19 13.28 14.42
CA ILE A 60 19.21 14.55 13.71
C ILE A 60 20.38 15.40 14.19
N GLY A 61 21.20 15.90 13.24
CA GLY A 61 22.41 16.67 13.53
C GLY A 61 23.69 15.82 13.67
N GLU A 62 23.61 14.49 13.63
CA GLU A 62 24.74 13.58 13.54
C GLU A 62 24.90 13.06 12.10
N GLY A 63 25.53 13.83 11.22
CA GLY A 63 25.65 13.50 9.80
C GLY A 63 24.57 14.15 8.94
N THR A 64 24.21 13.51 7.83
CA THR A 64 23.16 13.97 6.91
C THR A 64 21.77 13.50 7.36
N LEU A 65 20.72 14.12 6.81
CA LEU A 65 19.35 13.65 7.05
C LEU A 65 19.15 12.23 6.49
N VAL A 66 19.81 11.89 5.39
CA VAL A 66 19.81 10.54 4.80
C VAL A 66 20.48 9.53 5.73
N ASP A 67 21.59 9.89 6.39
CA ASP A 67 22.24 9.02 7.39
C ASP A 67 21.29 8.70 8.55
N ALA A 68 20.51 9.69 9.01
CA ALA A 68 19.52 9.48 10.06
C ALA A 68 18.42 8.50 9.63
N VAL A 69 17.98 8.54 8.34
CA VAL A 69 17.02 7.57 7.80
C VAL A 69 17.61 6.16 7.74
N HIS A 70 18.87 6.01 7.36
CA HIS A 70 19.54 4.70 7.38
C HIS A 70 19.64 4.12 8.79
N LEU A 71 19.93 4.96 9.80
CA LEU A 71 19.93 4.55 11.20
C LEU A 71 18.52 4.15 11.67
N ALA A 72 17.49 4.88 11.23
CA ALA A 72 16.10 4.53 11.51
C ALA A 72 15.72 3.18 10.88
N ASN A 73 16.11 2.94 9.62
CA ASN A 73 15.92 1.66 8.95
C ASN A 73 16.58 0.51 9.72
N GLN A 74 17.84 0.70 10.12
CA GLN A 74 18.57 -0.31 10.88
C GLN A 74 17.89 -0.61 12.22
N ALA A 75 17.43 0.42 12.95
CA ALA A 75 16.75 0.23 14.23
C ALA A 75 15.43 -0.57 14.09
N VAL A 76 14.64 -0.31 13.03
CA VAL A 76 13.42 -1.07 12.74
C VAL A 76 13.77 -2.52 12.35
N TRP A 77 14.75 -2.69 11.47
CA TRP A 77 15.21 -4.01 11.01
C TRP A 77 15.70 -4.89 12.17
N ASP A 78 16.59 -4.36 13.03
CA ASP A 78 17.14 -5.08 14.18
C ASP A 78 16.04 -5.48 15.16
N ARG A 79 15.10 -4.58 15.43
CA ARG A 79 13.97 -4.87 16.32
C ARG A 79 13.06 -5.98 15.77
N ALA A 80 12.85 -6.03 14.45
CA ALA A 80 12.10 -7.09 13.79
C ALA A 80 12.84 -8.43 13.83
N ALA A 81 14.17 -8.42 13.83
CA ALA A 81 14.99 -9.62 13.93
C ALA A 81 15.01 -10.20 15.37
N ASP A 82 15.02 -9.32 16.38
CA ASP A 82 15.09 -9.70 17.79
C ASP A 82 13.77 -10.28 18.33
N ASP A 83 12.63 -9.90 17.76
CA ASP A 83 11.32 -10.31 18.25
C ASP A 83 10.49 -10.98 17.13
N PRO A 84 10.31 -12.32 17.20
CA PRO A 84 9.54 -13.04 16.18
C PRO A 84 8.09 -12.56 16.00
N SER A 85 7.49 -11.92 17.02
CA SER A 85 6.14 -11.36 16.94
C SER A 85 6.06 -10.10 16.08
N LEU A 86 7.19 -9.43 15.86
CA LEU A 86 7.34 -8.23 15.05
C LEU A 86 7.88 -8.51 13.65
N ARG A 87 8.07 -9.77 13.29
CA ARG A 87 8.61 -10.16 11.98
C ARG A 87 7.73 -9.63 10.84
N GLY A 88 8.36 -8.94 9.89
CA GLY A 88 7.69 -8.33 8.75
C GLY A 88 7.00 -7.01 9.08
N MET A 89 7.32 -6.39 10.23
CA MET A 89 6.97 -4.99 10.46
C MET A 89 7.78 -4.07 9.55
N GLY A 90 7.19 -2.96 9.18
CA GLY A 90 7.83 -1.92 8.41
C GLY A 90 7.09 -0.61 8.59
N THR A 91 7.63 0.45 8.04
CA THR A 91 6.99 1.76 8.05
C THR A 91 7.45 2.60 6.88
N THR A 92 6.59 3.50 6.41
CA THR A 92 7.03 4.64 5.59
C THR A 92 7.81 5.61 6.43
N LEU A 93 8.49 6.55 5.81
CA LEU A 93 9.05 7.72 6.46
C LEU A 93 9.14 8.88 5.46
N SER A 94 8.42 9.96 5.72
CA SER A 94 8.60 11.25 5.05
C SER A 94 9.05 12.25 6.08
N ALA A 95 10.17 12.93 5.85
CA ALA A 95 10.70 13.89 6.80
C ALA A 95 11.17 15.19 6.13
N VAL A 96 11.10 16.27 6.92
CA VAL A 96 11.57 17.60 6.59
C VAL A 96 12.48 18.08 7.70
N ALA A 97 13.66 18.54 7.36
CA ALA A 97 14.61 19.09 8.32
C ALA A 97 15.31 20.34 7.79
N LEU A 98 15.68 21.23 8.71
CA LEU A 98 16.58 22.34 8.41
C LEU A 98 18.03 21.84 8.52
N VAL A 99 18.78 21.96 7.42
CA VAL A 99 20.18 21.54 7.32
C VAL A 99 21.06 22.70 6.91
N ASP A 100 22.19 22.85 7.58
CA ASP A 100 23.24 23.77 7.13
C ASP A 100 24.16 23.02 6.16
N ASP A 101 24.04 23.35 4.88
CA ASP A 101 24.83 22.74 3.82
C ASP A 101 26.30 23.14 3.83
N PRO A 102 27.20 22.37 3.22
CA PRO A 102 28.64 22.68 3.15
C PRO A 102 28.97 24.02 2.48
N ASP A 103 28.06 24.55 1.66
CA ASP A 103 28.18 25.87 1.03
C ASP A 103 27.83 27.05 2.02
N GLY A 104 27.42 26.72 3.22
CA GLY A 104 27.03 27.68 4.27
C GLY A 104 25.59 28.18 4.10
N ALA A 105 24.81 27.62 3.20
CA ALA A 105 23.38 27.92 3.10
C ALA A 105 22.59 26.98 4.00
N THR A 106 21.58 27.53 4.69
CA THR A 106 20.59 26.69 5.37
C THR A 106 19.47 26.37 4.37
N ARG A 107 19.20 25.08 4.16
CA ARG A 107 18.11 24.59 3.29
C ARG A 107 17.13 23.73 4.07
N VAL A 108 15.97 23.59 3.51
CA VAL A 108 15.02 22.54 3.91
C VAL A 108 15.35 21.30 3.10
N HIS A 109 15.74 20.23 3.76
CA HIS A 109 15.89 18.92 3.15
C HIS A 109 14.65 18.11 3.39
N VAL A 110 14.10 17.55 2.31
CA VAL A 110 12.98 16.60 2.33
C VAL A 110 13.54 15.24 2.00
N VAL A 111 13.22 14.22 2.80
CA VAL A 111 13.54 12.82 2.51
C VAL A 111 12.29 11.98 2.50
N ASN A 112 12.28 10.93 1.66
CA ASN A 112 11.15 10.05 1.52
C ASN A 112 11.54 8.58 1.34
N VAL A 113 10.82 7.72 2.07
CA VAL A 113 10.76 6.26 1.88
C VAL A 113 9.32 5.83 2.09
N GLY A 114 8.65 5.36 1.05
CA GLY A 114 7.25 4.94 1.11
C GLY A 114 6.34 5.85 0.30
N ASP A 115 5.06 5.80 0.61
CA ASP A 115 3.99 6.55 -0.04
C ASP A 115 3.35 7.63 0.84
N SER A 116 3.87 7.87 2.05
CA SER A 116 3.61 9.12 2.76
C SER A 116 4.19 10.29 1.97
N ARG A 117 3.56 11.47 2.05
CA ARG A 117 3.87 12.57 1.13
C ARG A 117 4.33 13.83 1.86
N VAL A 118 5.17 14.59 1.16
CA VAL A 118 5.47 15.98 1.48
C VAL A 118 5.02 16.86 0.32
N TYR A 119 4.20 17.86 0.65
CA TYR A 119 3.77 18.91 -0.26
C TYR A 119 4.37 20.25 0.15
N LEU A 120 4.55 21.12 -0.83
CA LEU A 120 4.89 22.53 -0.65
C LEU A 120 3.79 23.41 -1.22
N LEU A 121 3.20 24.27 -0.39
CA LEU A 121 2.37 25.38 -0.84
C LEU A 121 3.23 26.63 -0.92
N ARG A 122 3.49 27.11 -2.14
CA ARG A 122 4.23 28.32 -2.46
C ARG A 122 3.45 29.16 -3.45
N ASP A 123 3.35 30.46 -3.26
CA ASP A 123 2.63 31.37 -4.14
C ASP A 123 1.18 30.94 -4.46
N SER A 124 0.53 30.28 -3.47
CA SER A 124 -0.82 29.68 -3.58
C SER A 124 -0.93 28.46 -4.49
N GLU A 125 0.16 27.90 -4.97
CA GLU A 125 0.22 26.62 -5.70
C GLU A 125 0.70 25.51 -4.78
N LEU A 126 0.00 24.37 -4.79
CA LEU A 126 0.37 23.17 -4.04
C LEU A 126 1.09 22.20 -4.97
N GLU A 127 2.29 21.81 -4.60
CA GLU A 127 3.11 20.86 -5.34
C GLU A 127 3.48 19.69 -4.43
N GLN A 128 3.33 18.46 -4.89
CA GLN A 128 3.88 17.29 -4.22
C GLN A 128 5.37 17.23 -4.51
N ILE A 129 6.19 17.28 -3.46
CA ILE A 129 7.66 17.25 -3.55
C ILE A 129 8.17 15.82 -3.66
N THR A 130 7.58 14.91 -2.90
CA THR A 130 7.98 13.50 -2.83
C THR A 130 7.34 12.69 -3.95
N GLU A 131 8.01 11.62 -4.36
CA GLU A 131 7.44 10.61 -5.25
C GLU A 131 7.01 9.40 -4.42
N ASP A 132 5.78 8.91 -4.66
CA ASP A 132 5.29 7.74 -3.94
C ASP A 132 6.04 6.47 -4.37
N HIS A 133 6.51 5.69 -3.41
CA HIS A 133 7.05 4.36 -3.62
C HIS A 133 5.92 3.33 -3.53
N SER A 134 5.00 3.38 -4.49
CA SER A 134 3.88 2.46 -4.60
C SER A 134 3.82 1.84 -6.00
N LEU A 135 3.23 0.64 -6.08
CA LEU A 135 3.07 -0.06 -7.35
C LEU A 135 2.33 0.79 -8.39
N VAL A 136 1.29 1.51 -7.96
CA VAL A 136 0.50 2.33 -8.88
C VAL A 136 1.26 3.55 -9.37
N ALA A 137 2.08 4.18 -8.52
CA ALA A 137 2.92 5.29 -8.91
C ALA A 137 4.02 4.85 -9.90
N GLU A 138 4.58 3.66 -9.75
CA GLU A 138 5.51 3.07 -10.72
C GLU A 138 4.84 2.83 -12.07
N LEU A 139 3.62 2.24 -12.07
CA LEU A 139 2.85 1.99 -13.29
C LEU A 139 2.42 3.29 -13.99
N GLU A 140 2.13 4.34 -13.25
CA GLU A 140 1.81 5.68 -13.77
C GLU A 140 3.04 6.32 -14.42
N ARG A 141 4.20 6.29 -13.77
CA ARG A 141 5.48 6.77 -14.33
C ARG A 141 5.90 6.02 -15.60
N GLU A 142 5.61 4.71 -15.69
CA GLU A 142 5.80 3.91 -16.89
C GLU A 142 4.75 4.20 -18.01
N GLY A 143 3.75 5.04 -17.73
CA GLY A 143 2.65 5.34 -18.65
C GLY A 143 1.68 4.17 -18.86
N ARG A 144 1.63 3.23 -17.91
CA ARG A 144 0.77 2.04 -17.93
C ARG A 144 -0.58 2.27 -17.25
N LEU A 145 -0.66 3.28 -16.39
CA LEU A 145 -1.88 3.78 -15.77
C LEU A 145 -1.98 5.30 -15.98
N THR A 146 -3.19 5.80 -16.06
CA THR A 146 -3.46 7.23 -15.88
C THR A 146 -3.61 7.55 -14.39
N PRO A 147 -3.47 8.83 -13.97
CA PRO A 147 -3.71 9.22 -12.58
C PRO A 147 -5.08 8.80 -12.06
N GLU A 148 -6.13 8.87 -12.92
CA GLU A 148 -7.48 8.46 -12.56
C GLU A 148 -7.60 6.94 -12.36
N GLU A 149 -6.92 6.15 -13.18
CA GLU A 149 -6.89 4.69 -13.04
C GLU A 149 -6.10 4.28 -11.79
N ALA A 150 -4.98 4.95 -11.49
CA ALA A 150 -4.16 4.70 -10.32
C ALA A 150 -4.95 4.88 -9.00
N ARG A 151 -5.76 5.94 -8.89
CA ARG A 151 -6.59 6.24 -7.71
C ARG A 151 -7.60 5.15 -7.34
N VAL A 152 -8.12 4.42 -8.32
CA VAL A 152 -9.13 3.36 -8.13
C VAL A 152 -8.58 1.96 -8.31
N HIS A 153 -7.27 1.82 -8.50
CA HIS A 153 -6.64 0.54 -8.76
C HIS A 153 -6.77 -0.39 -7.54
N PRO A 154 -7.08 -1.70 -7.73
CA PRO A 154 -7.21 -2.65 -6.61
C PRO A 154 -5.95 -2.81 -5.76
N GLN A 155 -4.79 -2.54 -6.33
CA GLN A 155 -3.47 -2.67 -5.68
C GLN A 155 -2.84 -1.31 -5.36
N ARG A 156 -3.63 -0.23 -5.22
CA ARG A 156 -3.12 1.11 -4.94
C ARG A 156 -2.36 1.24 -3.61
N ASN A 157 -2.68 0.38 -2.64
CA ASN A 157 -2.06 0.37 -1.32
C ASN A 157 -0.83 -0.56 -1.23
N ILE A 158 -0.27 -1.02 -2.37
CA ILE A 158 0.97 -1.80 -2.36
C ILE A 158 2.14 -0.84 -2.40
N VAL A 159 2.80 -0.70 -1.24
CA VAL A 159 4.03 0.07 -1.08
C VAL A 159 5.22 -0.79 -1.52
N THR A 160 6.11 -0.22 -2.34
CA THR A 160 7.25 -0.94 -2.94
C THR A 160 8.57 -0.72 -2.18
N ARG A 161 8.64 0.33 -1.34
CA ARG A 161 9.82 0.66 -0.53
C ARG A 161 9.40 1.13 0.86
N VAL A 162 9.93 0.50 1.91
CA VAL A 162 9.63 0.81 3.32
C VAL A 162 10.86 0.59 4.19
N LEU A 163 10.89 1.21 5.36
CA LEU A 163 11.89 0.92 6.39
C LEU A 163 11.59 -0.42 7.06
N GLY A 164 12.64 -1.14 7.45
CA GLY A 164 12.55 -2.38 8.22
C GLY A 164 12.31 -3.65 7.41
N ASN A 165 12.15 -3.56 6.07
CA ASN A 165 11.97 -4.73 5.20
C ASN A 165 13.30 -5.29 4.68
N SER A 166 14.36 -4.49 4.69
CA SER A 166 15.71 -4.84 4.24
C SER A 166 16.73 -4.15 5.13
N PRO A 167 17.96 -4.70 5.30
CA PRO A 167 19.03 -4.02 6.03
C PRO A 167 19.46 -2.71 5.37
N GLU A 168 19.29 -2.59 4.05
CA GLU A 168 19.58 -1.40 3.27
C GLU A 168 18.31 -0.86 2.64
N VAL A 169 18.19 0.46 2.53
CA VAL A 169 17.07 1.16 1.90
C VAL A 169 17.57 2.34 1.07
N ASP A 170 17.02 2.51 -0.14
CA ASP A 170 17.24 3.70 -0.94
C ASP A 170 16.36 4.84 -0.43
N VAL A 171 16.96 6.00 -0.20
CA VAL A 171 16.28 7.19 0.31
C VAL A 171 16.26 8.26 -0.76
N ASP A 172 15.07 8.77 -1.08
CA ASP A 172 14.96 9.93 -1.96
C ASP A 172 15.16 11.21 -1.15
N GLU A 173 15.95 12.16 -1.67
CA GLU A 173 16.26 13.42 -1.04
C GLU A 173 16.04 14.60 -1.98
N PHE A 174 15.37 15.65 -1.45
CA PHE A 174 15.03 16.87 -2.19
C PHE A 174 15.46 18.09 -1.37
N PRO A 175 16.59 18.74 -1.71
CA PRO A 175 16.99 20.00 -1.07
C PRO A 175 16.18 21.17 -1.64
N ILE A 176 15.60 21.99 -0.78
CA ILE A 176 14.72 23.10 -1.14
C ILE A 176 15.24 24.38 -0.46
N ASP A 177 15.41 25.45 -1.25
CA ASP A 177 15.64 26.77 -0.71
C ASP A 177 14.33 27.31 -0.13
N PRO A 178 14.22 27.49 1.21
CA PRO A 178 13.01 28.00 1.83
C PRO A 178 12.83 29.50 1.57
N PHE A 179 11.59 29.91 1.35
CA PHE A 179 11.19 31.31 1.26
C PHE A 179 10.12 31.62 2.30
N ARG A 180 10.12 32.87 2.76
CA ARG A 180 9.07 33.34 3.65
C ARG A 180 7.70 33.17 2.99
N GLY A 181 6.78 32.52 3.69
CA GLY A 181 5.42 32.21 3.20
C GLY A 181 5.29 30.83 2.62
N ASP A 182 6.39 30.06 2.51
CA ASP A 182 6.30 28.63 2.19
C ASP A 182 5.58 27.89 3.32
N ARG A 183 4.75 26.93 2.94
CA ARG A 183 4.07 26.03 3.85
C ARG A 183 4.28 24.59 3.38
N PHE A 184 4.94 23.80 4.21
CA PHE A 184 5.10 22.37 3.99
C PHE A 184 3.97 21.61 4.69
N LEU A 185 3.47 20.57 4.01
CA LEU A 185 2.53 19.60 4.56
C LEU A 185 3.16 18.22 4.44
N LEU A 186 3.31 17.51 5.57
CA LEU A 186 3.64 16.11 5.59
C LEU A 186 2.38 15.33 5.99
N CYS A 187 2.09 14.22 5.33
CA CYS A 187 0.93 13.42 5.69
C CYS A 187 1.08 11.94 5.34
N SER A 188 0.38 11.08 6.09
CA SER A 188 0.16 9.69 5.73
C SER A 188 -0.93 9.56 4.65
N ASP A 189 -1.07 8.37 4.08
CA ASP A 189 -2.00 8.07 2.99
C ASP A 189 -3.48 8.24 3.39
N GLY A 190 -3.80 8.15 4.68
CA GLY A 190 -5.14 8.40 5.20
C GLY A 190 -5.66 9.82 4.98
N LEU A 191 -4.79 10.78 4.63
CA LEU A 191 -5.24 12.11 4.22
C LEU A 191 -5.62 12.13 2.74
N PHE A 192 -4.69 11.88 1.84
CA PHE A 192 -4.88 12.06 0.39
C PHE A 192 -5.68 10.93 -0.29
N ASN A 193 -5.90 9.80 0.40
CA ASN A 193 -6.85 8.79 -0.02
C ASN A 193 -8.32 9.18 0.27
N GLU A 194 -8.55 10.11 1.19
CA GLU A 194 -9.89 10.58 1.58
C GLU A 194 -10.27 11.91 0.92
N ILE A 195 -9.32 12.85 0.78
CA ILE A 195 -9.58 14.16 0.17
C ILE A 195 -8.57 14.45 -0.95
N ALA A 196 -9.03 15.13 -2.00
CA ALA A 196 -8.22 15.41 -3.18
C ALA A 196 -7.24 16.58 -2.93
N ASP A 197 -6.16 16.64 -3.72
CA ASP A 197 -5.10 17.64 -3.58
C ASP A 197 -5.61 19.10 -3.71
N ASP A 198 -6.64 19.32 -4.52
CA ASP A 198 -7.27 20.63 -4.66
C ASP A 198 -8.02 21.05 -3.38
N GLU A 199 -8.61 20.11 -2.68
CA GLU A 199 -9.26 20.32 -1.37
C GLU A 199 -8.22 20.54 -0.27
N ILE A 200 -7.13 19.77 -0.26
CA ILE A 200 -5.97 19.99 0.62
C ILE A 200 -5.44 21.40 0.42
N ALA A 201 -5.19 21.80 -0.82
CA ALA A 201 -4.73 23.13 -1.18
C ALA A 201 -5.68 24.24 -0.72
N ALA A 202 -7.00 24.02 -0.85
CA ALA A 202 -8.00 24.96 -0.40
C ALA A 202 -7.96 25.20 1.11
N VAL A 203 -7.80 24.13 1.90
CA VAL A 203 -7.65 24.23 3.37
C VAL A 203 -6.38 24.97 3.73
N LEU A 204 -5.23 24.58 3.16
CA LEU A 204 -3.93 25.18 3.46
C LEU A 204 -3.87 26.68 3.10
N ARG A 205 -4.63 27.11 2.09
CA ARG A 205 -4.77 28.54 1.72
C ARG A 205 -5.71 29.32 2.64
N ALA A 206 -6.77 28.67 3.11
CA ALA A 206 -7.79 29.32 3.94
C ALA A 206 -7.38 29.46 5.40
N GLU A 207 -6.73 28.44 5.94
CA GLU A 207 -6.35 28.36 7.34
C GLU A 207 -4.90 28.84 7.52
N HIS A 208 -4.74 30.06 8.03
CA HIS A 208 -3.41 30.68 8.17
C HIS A 208 -2.63 30.13 9.38
N GLU A 209 -3.32 29.69 10.45
CA GLU A 209 -2.69 29.09 11.62
C GLU A 209 -2.42 27.60 11.37
N PRO A 210 -1.18 27.08 11.53
CA PRO A 210 -0.88 25.67 11.33
C PRO A 210 -1.82 24.71 12.07
N GLN A 211 -2.15 25.04 13.34
CA GLN A 211 -3.04 24.20 14.14
C GLN A 211 -4.45 24.09 13.52
N ARG A 212 -5.01 25.18 13.01
CA ARG A 212 -6.32 25.14 12.36
C ARG A 212 -6.28 24.38 11.06
N ALA A 213 -5.18 24.49 10.32
CA ALA A 213 -5.01 23.75 9.07
C ALA A 213 -4.98 22.24 9.32
N VAL A 214 -4.18 21.75 10.30
CA VAL A 214 -4.14 20.32 10.62
C VAL A 214 -5.48 19.81 11.15
N ASP A 215 -6.15 20.56 12.03
CA ASP A 215 -7.45 20.18 12.59
C ASP A 215 -8.52 20.06 11.50
N GLU A 216 -8.55 21.01 10.57
CA GLU A 216 -9.50 21.02 9.45
C GLU A 216 -9.23 19.90 8.44
N LEU A 217 -7.95 19.62 8.12
CA LEU A 217 -7.56 18.52 7.23
C LEU A 217 -7.99 17.17 7.82
N VAL A 218 -7.66 16.90 9.10
CA VAL A 218 -8.07 15.66 9.78
C VAL A 218 -9.59 15.54 9.85
N ARG A 219 -10.27 16.63 10.17
CA ARG A 219 -11.74 16.65 10.22
C ARG A 219 -12.37 16.31 8.88
N ARG A 220 -11.85 16.85 7.77
CA ARG A 220 -12.36 16.56 6.42
C ARG A 220 -12.08 15.13 6.01
N ALA A 221 -10.89 14.61 6.22
CA ALA A 221 -10.55 13.23 5.92
C ALA A 221 -11.46 12.25 6.69
N ASN A 222 -11.70 12.51 7.98
CA ASN A 222 -12.65 11.74 8.78
C ASN A 222 -14.08 11.84 8.24
N ALA A 223 -14.53 13.01 7.81
CA ALA A 223 -15.86 13.21 7.24
C ALA A 223 -16.04 12.53 5.87
N ALA A 224 -14.97 12.37 5.10
CA ALA A 224 -14.95 11.67 3.81
C ALA A 224 -14.94 10.15 3.95
N GLY A 225 -14.60 9.63 5.13
CA GLY A 225 -14.64 8.19 5.41
C GLY A 225 -13.74 7.76 6.55
N GLY A 226 -12.57 8.39 6.72
CA GLY A 226 -11.60 8.07 7.76
C GLY A 226 -11.23 6.60 7.77
N ARG A 227 -10.97 6.01 6.60
CA ARG A 227 -10.78 4.57 6.45
C ARG A 227 -9.45 4.07 6.99
N ASP A 228 -8.48 4.97 7.13
CA ASP A 228 -7.16 4.71 7.67
C ASP A 228 -6.77 5.70 8.77
N ASN A 229 -5.60 5.50 9.37
CA ASN A 229 -4.97 6.45 10.27
C ASN A 229 -4.63 7.73 9.49
N ILE A 230 -4.88 8.90 10.08
CA ILE A 230 -4.71 10.20 9.44
C ILE A 230 -3.71 11.00 10.25
N THR A 231 -2.50 11.15 9.71
CA THR A 231 -1.44 11.93 10.37
C THR A 231 -1.01 13.07 9.48
N VAL A 232 -0.98 14.26 10.03
CA VAL A 232 -0.74 15.52 9.34
C VAL A 232 0.22 16.38 10.14
N VAL A 233 1.25 16.93 9.48
CA VAL A 233 2.15 17.95 10.03
C VAL A 233 2.18 19.11 9.05
N VAL A 234 1.92 20.32 9.52
CA VAL A 234 2.04 21.58 8.76
C VAL A 234 3.17 22.41 9.33
N VAL A 235 4.04 22.93 8.46
CA VAL A 235 5.21 23.72 8.84
C VAL A 235 5.26 24.98 7.97
N ASP A 236 5.22 26.14 8.60
CA ASP A 236 5.27 27.45 7.96
C ASP A 236 6.66 28.08 8.08
N VAL A 237 7.19 28.60 6.98
CA VAL A 237 8.38 29.44 6.99
C VAL A 237 7.95 30.91 7.20
N ILE A 238 8.08 31.37 8.44
CA ILE A 238 7.66 32.75 8.83
C ILE A 238 8.77 33.79 8.66
N ASP A 239 10.03 33.37 8.65
CA ASP A 239 11.17 34.19 8.33
C ASP A 239 12.20 33.36 7.54
N ASP A 240 12.66 33.90 6.41
CA ASP A 240 13.64 33.25 5.51
C ASP A 240 15.07 33.83 5.67
N GLY A 241 15.30 34.58 6.74
CA GLY A 241 16.59 35.23 6.99
C GLY A 241 17.00 36.24 5.92
N ASP A 242 16.03 36.97 5.34
CA ASP A 242 16.22 37.95 4.23
C ASP A 242 16.66 37.33 2.88
N LYS A 243 16.54 36.02 2.66
CA LYS A 243 16.89 35.36 1.39
C LYS A 243 16.12 35.93 0.22
N ALA A 244 14.80 36.11 0.37
CA ALA A 244 13.96 36.71 -0.66
C ALA A 244 14.43 38.12 -1.06
N ARG A 245 14.85 38.91 -0.10
CA ARG A 245 15.41 40.26 -0.36
C ARG A 245 16.74 40.21 -1.10
N ARG A 246 17.62 39.26 -0.73
CA ARG A 246 18.91 39.04 -1.41
C ARG A 246 18.76 38.54 -2.81
N ALA A 247 17.83 37.59 -3.06
CA ALA A 247 17.51 37.10 -4.39
C ALA A 247 16.95 38.20 -5.30
N SER A 248 16.03 39.04 -4.79
CA SER A 248 15.49 40.20 -5.50
C SER A 248 16.58 41.24 -5.81
N ALA A 249 17.49 41.48 -4.87
CA ALA A 249 18.62 42.42 -5.06
C ALA A 249 19.62 41.89 -6.12
N ALA A 250 19.88 40.58 -6.15
CA ALA A 250 20.73 39.95 -7.16
C ALA A 250 20.14 40.05 -8.56
N LEU A 251 18.82 39.82 -8.70
CA LEU A 251 18.10 39.98 -9.96
C LEU A 251 18.09 41.44 -10.41
N ALA A 252 17.87 42.39 -9.49
CA ALA A 252 17.91 43.84 -9.80
C ALA A 252 19.34 44.28 -10.21
N GLY A 253 20.37 43.73 -9.54
CA GLY A 253 21.77 44.01 -9.87
C GLY A 253 22.16 43.47 -11.27
N SER A 254 21.67 42.30 -11.67
CA SER A 254 21.87 41.74 -12.99
C SER A 254 21.17 42.54 -14.08
N ALA A 255 19.98 43.10 -13.79
CA ALA A 255 19.25 43.94 -14.74
C ALA A 255 19.94 45.29 -15.00
N VAL A 256 20.65 45.82 -13.99
CA VAL A 256 21.42 47.08 -14.14
C VAL A 256 22.72 46.87 -14.94
N ALA A 257 23.33 45.67 -14.88
CA ALA A 257 24.56 45.37 -15.64
C ALA A 257 24.33 45.19 -17.15
N THR A 258 23.11 45.01 -17.60
CA THR A 258 22.77 44.84 -19.02
C THR A 258 22.29 46.13 -19.71
N SER A 259 22.21 47.25 -18.98
CA SER A 259 21.73 48.54 -19.50
C SER A 259 22.87 49.54 -19.80
N THR A 260 23.92 49.11 -20.52
CA THR A 260 24.77 50.02 -21.34
C THR A 260 24.29 49.94 -22.79
N ALA A 261 23.11 50.48 -23.04
CA ALA A 261 22.61 50.66 -24.39
C ALA A 261 23.31 51.84 -25.07
N GLN A 262 23.89 51.56 -26.22
CA GLN A 262 24.32 52.58 -27.17
C GLN A 262 23.14 53.39 -27.66
N PRO A 263 23.30 54.70 -28.01
CA PRO A 263 22.20 55.50 -28.45
C PRO A 263 21.75 55.10 -29.87
N PHE A 264 20.50 54.70 -29.97
CA PHE A 264 19.86 54.45 -31.27
C PHE A 264 19.67 55.75 -32.06
N THR A 265 20.25 55.77 -33.25
CA THR A 265 20.03 56.79 -34.26
C THR A 265 18.58 56.63 -34.77
N THR A 266 17.82 57.74 -34.73
CA THR A 266 16.47 57.87 -35.26
C THR A 266 16.48 57.59 -36.75
N ALA A 267 15.84 56.53 -37.22
CA ALA A 267 15.48 56.28 -38.60
C ALA A 267 13.97 56.55 -38.76
N GLU A 268 13.68 57.30 -39.83
CA GLU A 268 12.39 57.78 -40.33
C GLU A 268 11.36 56.66 -40.51
N PRO A 269 10.05 56.88 -40.27
CA PRO A 269 9.03 55.85 -40.33
C PRO A 269 8.71 55.46 -41.79
N ALA A 270 8.92 54.20 -42.11
CA ALA A 270 8.50 53.59 -43.36
C ALA A 270 7.03 53.10 -43.24
N ASP A 271 6.26 53.31 -44.32
CA ASP A 271 4.84 52.97 -44.50
C ASP A 271 4.51 51.51 -44.20
N PRO A 272 3.30 51.22 -43.70
CA PRO A 272 2.88 49.85 -43.34
C PRO A 272 2.56 49.03 -44.62
N PRO A 273 3.02 47.77 -44.67
CA PRO A 273 2.65 46.86 -45.75
C PRO A 273 1.19 46.40 -45.60
N LYS A 274 0.44 46.50 -46.69
CA LYS A 274 -0.93 46.01 -46.85
C LYS A 274 -1.04 44.51 -46.69
N GLY A 275 -1.98 44.11 -45.88
CA GLY A 275 -2.77 42.90 -45.82
C GLY A 275 -2.16 41.57 -46.25
N ARG A 276 -1.97 40.68 -45.27
CA ARG A 276 -2.07 39.23 -45.49
C ARG A 276 -3.00 38.61 -44.44
N GLY A 277 -3.93 37.82 -44.96
CA GLY A 277 -5.12 37.32 -44.34
C GLY A 277 -4.91 36.55 -43.02
N ALA A 278 -5.95 36.59 -42.22
CA ALA A 278 -6.12 35.84 -41.00
C ALA A 278 -5.83 34.34 -41.18
N PRO A 279 -5.23 33.68 -40.19
CA PRO A 279 -5.06 32.22 -40.24
C PRO A 279 -6.45 31.57 -40.16
N ARG A 280 -6.74 30.74 -41.17
CA ARG A 280 -7.89 29.85 -41.19
C ARG A 280 -7.74 28.88 -40.03
N HIS A 281 -8.73 28.83 -39.15
CA HIS A 281 -8.98 27.69 -38.27
C HIS A 281 -9.06 26.42 -39.12
N LEU A 282 -8.07 25.58 -39.02
CA LEU A 282 -8.15 24.20 -39.48
C LEU A 282 -9.06 23.46 -38.49
N ALA A 283 -10.24 23.08 -38.96
CA ALA A 283 -11.12 22.17 -38.24
C ALA A 283 -10.37 20.88 -37.96
N ASP A 284 -10.39 20.46 -36.70
CA ASP A 284 -9.93 19.14 -36.27
C ASP A 284 -10.73 18.06 -36.99
N GLU A 285 -10.12 17.42 -37.98
CA GLU A 285 -10.62 16.16 -38.50
C GLU A 285 -10.38 15.05 -37.46
N PRO A 286 -11.37 14.20 -37.16
CA PRO A 286 -11.20 13.11 -36.24
C PRO A 286 -10.15 12.15 -36.81
N ARG A 287 -8.99 12.09 -36.14
CA ARG A 287 -7.95 11.08 -36.44
C ARG A 287 -8.53 9.69 -36.27
N ARG A 288 -8.85 9.03 -37.38
CA ARG A 288 -9.16 7.58 -37.42
C ARG A 288 -7.97 6.83 -36.81
N ARG A 289 -8.15 6.25 -35.59
CA ARG A 289 -7.19 5.36 -34.96
C ARG A 289 -6.94 4.18 -35.91
N ARG A 290 -5.80 4.16 -36.55
CA ARG A 290 -5.34 3.00 -37.32
C ARG A 290 -4.97 1.92 -36.32
N VAL A 291 -5.75 0.84 -36.27
CA VAL A 291 -5.43 -0.38 -35.54
C VAL A 291 -4.11 -0.91 -36.12
N THR A 292 -3.04 -0.89 -35.33
CA THR A 292 -1.74 -1.41 -35.78
C THR A 292 -1.70 -2.91 -35.54
N TRP A 293 -0.94 -3.63 -36.38
CA TRP A 293 -0.70 -5.09 -36.22
C TRP A 293 -0.20 -5.44 -34.79
N ARG A 294 0.52 -4.53 -34.17
CA ARG A 294 0.98 -4.69 -32.77
C ARG A 294 -0.17 -4.73 -31.76
N SER A 295 -1.19 -3.88 -31.92
CA SER A 295 -2.37 -3.92 -31.05
C SER A 295 -3.20 -5.19 -31.24
N LEU A 296 -3.22 -5.75 -32.45
CA LEU A 296 -3.89 -7.00 -32.75
C LEU A 296 -3.16 -8.21 -32.13
N LEU A 297 -1.83 -8.23 -32.20
CA LEU A 297 -0.97 -9.24 -31.53
C LEU A 297 -1.09 -9.15 -30.00
N PHE A 298 -1.12 -7.94 -29.46
CA PHE A 298 -1.32 -7.75 -28.00
C PHE A 298 -2.69 -8.27 -27.54
N SER A 299 -3.76 -7.95 -28.28
CA SER A 299 -5.11 -8.45 -27.97
C SER A 299 -5.19 -9.98 -28.07
N LEU A 300 -4.50 -10.58 -29.04
CA LEU A 300 -4.44 -12.04 -29.19
C LEU A 300 -3.66 -12.67 -28.01
N ALA A 301 -2.52 -12.11 -27.63
CA ALA A 301 -1.75 -12.58 -26.50
C ALA A 301 -2.54 -12.48 -25.17
N LEU A 302 -3.27 -11.38 -24.97
CA LEU A 302 -4.15 -11.19 -23.83
C LEU A 302 -5.26 -12.24 -23.78
N LEU A 303 -5.89 -12.53 -24.92
CA LEU A 303 -6.92 -13.59 -25.03
C LEU A 303 -6.37 -14.98 -24.67
N VAL A 304 -5.13 -15.29 -25.09
CA VAL A 304 -4.48 -16.56 -24.74
C VAL A 304 -4.22 -16.65 -23.23
N VAL A 305 -3.74 -15.57 -22.62
CA VAL A 305 -3.50 -15.51 -21.16
C VAL A 305 -4.80 -15.65 -20.38
N VAL A 306 -5.85 -14.92 -20.76
CA VAL A 306 -7.17 -15.03 -20.13
C VAL A 306 -7.73 -16.45 -20.31
N GLY A 307 -7.61 -17.04 -21.49
CA GLY A 307 -8.00 -18.42 -21.75
C GLY A 307 -7.26 -19.43 -20.88
N ALA A 308 -5.94 -19.24 -20.68
CA ALA A 308 -5.13 -20.08 -19.81
C ALA A 308 -5.54 -19.97 -18.34
N ILE A 309 -5.84 -18.76 -17.86
CA ILE A 309 -6.33 -18.52 -16.49
C ILE A 309 -7.68 -19.20 -16.28
N VAL A 310 -8.64 -18.96 -17.18
CA VAL A 310 -9.97 -19.58 -17.09
C VAL A 310 -9.87 -21.11 -17.17
N GLY A 311 -9.03 -21.64 -18.06
CA GLY A 311 -8.76 -23.07 -18.20
C GLY A 311 -8.15 -23.67 -16.92
N SER A 312 -7.21 -22.96 -16.29
CA SER A 312 -6.57 -23.38 -15.03
C SER A 312 -7.59 -23.41 -13.88
N VAL A 313 -8.42 -22.38 -13.77
CA VAL A 313 -9.49 -22.31 -12.75
C VAL A 313 -10.50 -23.43 -12.97
N TRP A 314 -10.91 -23.67 -14.20
CA TRP A 314 -11.83 -24.74 -14.54
C TRP A 314 -11.24 -26.12 -14.23
N TRP A 315 -9.97 -26.37 -14.60
CA TRP A 315 -9.26 -27.61 -14.29
C TRP A 315 -9.12 -27.83 -12.79
N PHE A 316 -8.76 -26.79 -12.05
CA PHE A 316 -8.65 -26.83 -10.58
C PHE A 316 -9.99 -27.10 -9.90
N ALA A 317 -11.08 -26.48 -10.38
CA ALA A 317 -12.42 -26.64 -9.83
C ALA A 317 -13.02 -28.03 -10.13
N ARG A 318 -12.69 -28.64 -11.28
CA ARG A 318 -13.27 -29.90 -11.75
C ARG A 318 -12.32 -31.08 -11.71
N GLY A 319 -11.08 -30.91 -11.30
CA GLY A 319 -10.06 -31.96 -11.27
C GLY A 319 -10.15 -32.93 -10.08
N THR A 320 -11.05 -32.72 -9.14
CA THR A 320 -11.20 -33.54 -7.91
C THR A 320 -12.61 -34.08 -7.79
N PHE A 321 -12.76 -35.15 -7.02
CA PHE A 321 -14.05 -35.71 -6.65
C PHE A 321 -14.23 -35.65 -5.16
N TYR A 322 -15.47 -35.67 -4.67
CA TYR A 322 -15.74 -35.84 -3.26
C TYR A 322 -17.02 -36.63 -3.04
N VAL A 323 -17.12 -37.31 -1.92
CA VAL A 323 -18.29 -38.06 -1.50
C VAL A 323 -19.02 -37.25 -0.43
N GLY A 324 -20.30 -37.05 -0.62
CA GLY A 324 -21.14 -36.28 0.28
C GLY A 324 -22.61 -36.71 0.18
N PHE A 325 -23.51 -35.89 0.77
CA PHE A 325 -24.93 -36.18 0.74
C PHE A 325 -25.63 -35.33 -0.35
N ASP A 326 -26.41 -36.01 -1.23
CA ASP A 326 -27.43 -35.39 -2.04
C ASP A 326 -28.78 -35.67 -1.36
N HIS A 327 -29.29 -34.69 -0.62
CA HIS A 327 -30.47 -34.82 0.27
C HIS A 327 -30.25 -35.90 1.36
N ASP A 328 -30.87 -37.06 1.24
CA ASP A 328 -30.79 -38.19 2.18
C ASP A 328 -29.95 -39.37 1.68
N ARG A 329 -29.28 -39.22 0.53
CA ARG A 329 -28.48 -40.28 -0.07
C ARG A 329 -27.04 -39.87 -0.25
N VAL A 330 -26.14 -40.85 -0.16
CA VAL A 330 -24.73 -40.68 -0.49
C VAL A 330 -24.61 -40.52 -2.01
N ALA A 331 -23.83 -39.51 -2.42
CA ALA A 331 -23.53 -39.25 -3.83
C ALA A 331 -22.08 -38.89 -4.03
N ILE A 332 -21.57 -39.17 -5.22
CA ILE A 332 -20.22 -38.71 -5.64
C ILE A 332 -20.40 -37.47 -6.45
N PHE A 333 -19.70 -36.43 -6.05
CA PHE A 333 -19.68 -35.14 -6.72
C PHE A 333 -18.35 -34.91 -7.43
N ARG A 334 -18.42 -34.25 -8.58
CA ARG A 334 -17.24 -33.75 -9.28
C ARG A 334 -17.04 -32.29 -8.96
N GLY A 335 -15.89 -31.96 -8.40
CA GLY A 335 -15.54 -30.60 -7.95
C GLY A 335 -15.07 -30.59 -6.52
N ARG A 336 -15.10 -29.40 -5.90
CA ARG A 336 -14.73 -29.20 -4.49
C ARG A 336 -15.97 -28.91 -3.64
N PRO A 337 -16.01 -29.40 -2.39
CA PRO A 337 -17.08 -29.02 -1.47
C PRO A 337 -17.18 -27.49 -1.34
N GLY A 338 -18.40 -26.94 -1.50
CA GLY A 338 -18.63 -25.50 -1.44
C GLY A 338 -18.40 -24.74 -2.75
N GLY A 339 -17.97 -25.42 -3.83
CA GLY A 339 -17.71 -24.78 -5.12
C GLY A 339 -16.40 -24.01 -5.19
N VAL A 340 -16.12 -23.42 -6.36
CA VAL A 340 -14.98 -22.52 -6.60
C VAL A 340 -15.47 -21.37 -7.47
N LEU A 341 -15.46 -20.14 -6.97
CA LEU A 341 -15.98 -18.95 -7.64
C LEU A 341 -17.44 -19.15 -8.07
N TRP A 342 -17.70 -19.20 -9.39
CA TRP A 342 -19.04 -19.44 -9.99
C TRP A 342 -19.25 -20.90 -10.45
N LEU A 343 -18.31 -21.80 -10.12
CA LEU A 343 -18.35 -23.22 -10.52
C LEU A 343 -18.84 -24.08 -9.35
N ASP A 344 -20.11 -24.39 -9.35
CA ASP A 344 -20.69 -25.31 -8.38
C ASP A 344 -20.32 -26.76 -8.68
N PRO A 345 -20.19 -27.64 -7.67
CA PRO A 345 -19.96 -29.06 -7.87
C PRO A 345 -21.16 -29.72 -8.54
N THR A 346 -20.91 -30.68 -9.39
CA THR A 346 -21.97 -31.44 -10.06
C THR A 346 -22.05 -32.86 -9.54
N VAL A 347 -23.25 -33.40 -9.40
CA VAL A 347 -23.46 -34.82 -9.07
C VAL A 347 -23.00 -35.67 -10.23
N GLU A 348 -21.96 -36.48 -10.02
CA GLU A 348 -21.44 -37.43 -11.02
C GLU A 348 -22.11 -38.77 -10.91
N GLU A 349 -22.37 -39.28 -9.71
CA GLU A 349 -22.98 -40.56 -9.48
C GLU A 349 -23.82 -40.53 -8.20
N ARG A 350 -25.08 -41.04 -8.30
CA ARG A 350 -25.99 -41.23 -7.16
C ARG A 350 -25.96 -42.66 -6.71
N THR A 351 -25.91 -42.86 -5.38
CA THR A 351 -25.97 -44.22 -4.81
C THR A 351 -27.32 -44.47 -4.12
N ASP A 352 -27.63 -45.73 -3.87
CA ASP A 352 -28.83 -46.12 -3.11
C ASP A 352 -28.65 -46.10 -1.59
N ILE A 353 -27.44 -45.79 -1.11
CA ILE A 353 -27.09 -45.77 0.30
C ILE A 353 -27.75 -44.54 0.97
N ARG A 354 -28.62 -44.80 1.94
CA ARG A 354 -29.25 -43.74 2.71
C ARG A 354 -28.34 -43.26 3.86
N ARG A 355 -28.54 -42.05 4.27
CA ARG A 355 -27.82 -41.46 5.42
C ARG A 355 -27.92 -42.33 6.69
N ALA A 356 -29.03 -43.03 6.88
CA ALA A 356 -29.26 -43.93 8.03
C ALA A 356 -28.44 -45.22 7.95
N ASP A 357 -27.98 -45.61 6.76
CA ASP A 357 -27.20 -46.83 6.51
C ASP A 357 -25.68 -46.59 6.60
N VAL A 358 -25.26 -45.31 6.84
CA VAL A 358 -23.86 -44.91 6.94
C VAL A 358 -23.37 -45.13 8.38
N GLU A 359 -22.14 -45.65 8.49
CA GLU A 359 -21.45 -45.80 9.76
C GLU A 359 -21.33 -44.50 10.53
N PRO A 360 -21.71 -44.39 11.82
CA PRO A 360 -21.69 -43.16 12.60
C PRO A 360 -20.35 -42.41 12.57
N ALA A 361 -19.24 -43.16 12.57
CA ALA A 361 -17.89 -42.59 12.53
C ALA A 361 -17.58 -41.84 11.22
N ARG A 362 -18.31 -42.10 10.14
CA ARG A 362 -18.09 -41.48 8.81
C ARG A 362 -19.10 -40.39 8.44
N LEU A 363 -20.13 -40.20 9.28
CA LEU A 363 -21.18 -39.20 9.01
C LEU A 363 -20.63 -37.76 8.93
N GLU A 364 -19.68 -37.41 9.79
CA GLU A 364 -19.12 -36.06 9.80
C GLU A 364 -18.22 -35.82 8.57
N ASP A 365 -17.42 -36.80 8.17
CA ASP A 365 -16.61 -36.72 6.94
C ASP A 365 -17.49 -36.50 5.69
N LEU A 366 -18.60 -37.21 5.59
CA LEU A 366 -19.54 -37.09 4.48
C LEU A 366 -20.33 -35.78 4.50
N LYS A 367 -20.62 -35.22 5.67
CA LYS A 367 -21.25 -33.90 5.77
C LYS A 367 -20.28 -32.79 5.32
N ALA A 368 -18.99 -32.93 5.64
CA ALA A 368 -17.95 -32.00 5.22
C ALA A 368 -17.56 -32.14 3.75
N GLY A 369 -17.95 -33.26 3.10
CA GLY A 369 -17.54 -33.60 1.74
C GLY A 369 -16.16 -34.25 1.68
N LYS A 370 -16.09 -35.56 1.77
CA LYS A 370 -14.83 -36.33 1.75
C LYS A 370 -14.18 -36.25 0.37
N ALA A 371 -13.09 -35.50 0.27
CA ALA A 371 -12.34 -35.34 -0.98
C ALA A 371 -11.60 -36.62 -1.36
N GLU A 372 -11.66 -36.99 -2.67
CA GLU A 372 -11.01 -38.16 -3.24
C GLU A 372 -10.26 -37.77 -4.53
N PRO A 373 -9.07 -38.34 -4.78
CA PRO A 373 -8.25 -37.94 -5.93
C PRO A 373 -8.79 -38.41 -7.28
N SER A 374 -9.70 -39.39 -7.30
CA SER A 374 -10.25 -39.92 -8.52
C SER A 374 -11.66 -40.49 -8.30
N LEU A 375 -12.41 -40.66 -9.39
CA LEU A 375 -13.72 -41.30 -9.35
C LEU A 375 -13.63 -42.76 -8.83
N GLY A 376 -12.56 -43.48 -9.18
CA GLY A 376 -12.31 -44.82 -8.67
C GLY A 376 -12.11 -44.86 -7.16
N ALA A 377 -11.36 -43.90 -6.60
CA ALA A 377 -11.16 -43.78 -5.15
C ALA A 377 -12.48 -43.43 -4.44
N ALA A 378 -13.26 -42.51 -5.02
CA ALA A 378 -14.58 -42.14 -4.49
C ALA A 378 -15.54 -43.33 -4.46
N ARG A 379 -15.59 -44.18 -5.54
CA ARG A 379 -16.39 -45.42 -5.56
C ARG A 379 -15.92 -46.43 -4.51
N ALA A 380 -14.61 -46.62 -4.35
CA ALA A 380 -14.06 -47.50 -3.36
C ALA A 380 -14.40 -47.03 -1.93
N TYR A 381 -14.35 -45.69 -1.68
CA TYR A 381 -14.80 -45.14 -0.42
C TYR A 381 -16.27 -45.40 -0.15
N VAL A 382 -17.16 -45.17 -1.15
CA VAL A 382 -18.59 -45.43 -1.03
C VAL A 382 -18.88 -46.91 -0.72
N HIS A 383 -18.17 -47.84 -1.33
CA HIS A 383 -18.32 -49.27 -1.05
C HIS A 383 -18.05 -49.66 0.40
N ASN A 384 -17.17 -48.87 1.06
CA ASN A 384 -16.73 -49.13 2.46
C ASN A 384 -17.50 -48.26 3.47
N VAL A 385 -18.51 -47.49 3.05
CA VAL A 385 -19.26 -46.55 3.89
C VAL A 385 -20.40 -47.19 4.66
N THR A 386 -20.89 -48.34 4.18
CA THR A 386 -21.98 -49.07 4.82
C THR A 386 -21.45 -49.98 5.92
N THR A 387 -22.25 -50.09 6.98
CA THR A 387 -21.99 -51.08 8.06
C THR A 387 -22.07 -52.47 7.45
N THR A 388 -20.92 -53.12 7.21
CA THR A 388 -20.89 -54.53 6.86
C THR A 388 -21.23 -55.30 8.14
N THR A 389 -22.48 -55.76 8.23
CA THR A 389 -22.86 -56.71 9.29
C THR A 389 -22.21 -58.05 8.96
N THR A 390 -20.93 -58.19 9.31
CA THR A 390 -20.28 -59.48 9.32
C THR A 390 -20.77 -60.21 10.55
N THR A 391 -21.75 -61.07 10.41
CA THR A 391 -22.16 -62.03 11.41
C THR A 391 -21.01 -63.02 11.61
N THR A 392 -20.07 -62.71 12.47
CA THR A 392 -19.05 -63.67 12.93
C THR A 392 -19.73 -64.63 13.91
N THR A 393 -20.16 -65.80 13.41
CA THR A 393 -20.62 -66.90 14.23
C THR A 393 -19.40 -67.45 14.98
N THR A 394 -19.17 -66.99 16.20
CA THR A 394 -18.13 -67.50 17.09
C THR A 394 -18.67 -68.81 17.67
N THR A 395 -18.24 -69.95 17.11
CA THR A 395 -18.47 -71.28 17.70
C THR A 395 -17.56 -71.38 18.92
N THR A 396 -18.15 -71.20 20.12
CA THR A 396 -17.43 -71.37 21.39
C THR A 396 -17.32 -72.87 21.66
N THR A 397 -16.20 -73.49 21.38
CA THR A 397 -15.87 -74.85 21.84
C THR A 397 -15.40 -74.77 23.28
N SER A 398 -16.26 -75.20 24.22
CA SER A 398 -15.95 -75.30 25.62
C SER A 398 -15.04 -76.50 25.90
N THR A 399 -13.77 -76.29 26.12
CA THR A 399 -12.86 -77.35 26.62
C THR A 399 -12.78 -77.15 28.10
N SER A 400 -13.43 -78.14 28.82
CA SER A 400 -13.31 -78.27 30.29
C SER A 400 -11.94 -78.80 30.66
N THR A 401 -11.12 -77.94 31.30
CA THR A 401 -9.86 -78.37 31.89
C THR A 401 -10.06 -78.52 33.42
N THR A 402 -10.04 -79.73 33.84
CA THR A 402 -10.05 -80.12 35.28
C THR A 402 -8.76 -79.66 35.95
N VAL A 403 -8.89 -78.81 36.92
CA VAL A 403 -7.75 -78.32 37.75
C VAL A 403 -7.62 -79.26 38.97
N ILE A 404 -6.47 -79.97 39.10
CA ILE A 404 -6.07 -80.69 40.26
C ILE A 404 -5.28 -79.73 41.16
N PRO A 405 -5.58 -79.65 42.50
CA PRO A 405 -4.86 -78.74 43.38
C PRO A 405 -3.48 -79.39 43.82
N PRO A 406 -2.43 -78.60 43.98
CA PRO A 406 -1.15 -79.09 44.47
C PRO A 406 -1.19 -79.25 45.99
N SER A 407 -0.67 -80.40 46.45
CA SER A 407 -0.44 -80.77 47.86
C SER A 407 0.72 -79.96 48.45
N THR A 408 0.48 -79.46 49.65
CA THR A 408 1.44 -78.83 50.56
C THR A 408 2.44 -79.89 51.09
N SER A 409 3.69 -79.50 51.14
CA SER A 409 4.65 -80.02 52.12
C SER A 409 5.74 -79.03 52.42
N THR A 410 5.72 -78.53 53.62
CA THR A 410 6.88 -78.00 54.39
C THR A 410 7.67 -79.15 55.03
N PRO A 411 8.94 -79.01 55.41
CA PRO A 411 9.45 -78.09 56.42
C PRO A 411 10.40 -76.99 55.90
#